data_1a54a4fff53343b231026b745145eed0
#
_entry.id   1a54a4fff53343b231026b745145eed0
#
_cell.length_a   1.000
_cell.length_b   1.000
_cell.length_c   1.000
_cell.angle_alpha   90.00
_cell.angle_beta   90.00
_cell.angle_gamma   90.00
#
_symmetry.space_group_name_H-M   'P 1'
#
loop_
_entity.id
_entity.type
_entity.pdbx_description
1 polymer ?
#
loop_
_entity_poly.entity_id
_entity_poly.type
_entity_poly.pdbx_seq_one_letter_code
_entity_poly.pdbx_strand_id
1 'polypeptide(L)'
;MSASRVGRATLKSAKGAAAAAAAAKPANAAPRTGAKKNKLKAAAPVYPEYTPALSKRAHPTLTDFHHHPPSTTTRMSPRVMTVLGVSALGLSAYIGYLYASYRREVTYSQNLSATVPATANVTDRYNTTARTFDADVEMSEKLMRLGAKRRDLCRRARGDVLEVSCGTGRNIEYYDFGPVRRGIVDERTGAVGVRGCRSVTLVDLSPQMVEIARRKFEEIYPGDEALRRRVEFRVEDAAAVGGGPSREITGAAVAGQPKPYFDTVVQTMGLCSLPDPVGTLKHLGTLVDPQKGEILLLEHGRSHYAWLNRVLDNLAPAHADRHGCWWNRDIGQIVRESGLEIVEEKRWHFGTTWKYVLRPARKAAE
;
A
#
# COMPACT_ATOMS: atom_id res chain seq x y z
N MET A 1 -59.46 5.95 24.99
CA MET A 1 -60.24 4.81 24.39
C MET A 1 -59.54 4.45 23.13
N SER A 2 -58.85 3.45 22.99
CA SER A 2 -58.93 2.01 22.94
C SER A 2 -57.55 1.38 22.95
N ALA A 3 -57.35 0.44 23.82
CA ALA A 3 -56.15 -0.41 23.89
C ALA A 3 -56.31 -1.63 22.98
N SER A 4 -55.22 -2.11 22.39
CA SER A 4 -55.15 -3.49 21.88
C SER A 4 -53.67 -3.85 21.64
N ARG A 5 -53.11 -4.62 22.35
CA ARG A 5 -52.87 -6.06 22.61
C ARG A 5 -51.52 -6.52 22.05
N VAL A 6 -50.69 -6.81 23.03
CA VAL A 6 -49.43 -7.54 23.04
C VAL A 6 -49.65 -8.98 22.52
N GLY A 7 -48.82 -9.42 21.61
CA GLY A 7 -48.64 -10.81 21.19
C GLY A 7 -47.25 -11.34 21.54
N ARG A 8 -47.21 -12.10 22.64
CA ARG A 8 -46.03 -12.87 23.09
C ARG A 8 -46.01 -14.20 22.32
N ALA A 9 -44.92 -14.50 21.62
CA ALA A 9 -44.71 -15.82 21.06
C ALA A 9 -43.37 -16.40 21.58
N THR A 10 -43.53 -17.56 22.11
CA THR A 10 -42.63 -18.36 22.97
C THR A 10 -41.46 -18.96 22.19
N LEU A 11 -40.30 -19.02 22.89
CA LEU A 11 -39.12 -19.85 22.57
C LEU A 11 -39.54 -21.33 22.53
N LYS A 12 -39.10 -22.05 21.50
CA LYS A 12 -38.88 -23.50 21.56
C LYS A 12 -37.41 -23.85 21.25
N SER A 13 -36.79 -24.37 22.28
CA SER A 13 -35.53 -25.09 22.29
C SER A 13 -35.58 -26.33 21.38
N ALA A 14 -34.55 -26.53 20.58
CA ALA A 14 -34.24 -27.87 20.04
C ALA A 14 -32.75 -28.15 20.26
N LYS A 15 -32.50 -29.01 21.21
CA LYS A 15 -31.24 -29.76 21.41
C LYS A 15 -31.17 -30.91 20.39
N GLY A 16 -29.96 -31.18 19.92
CA GLY A 16 -29.54 -32.58 19.60
C GLY A 16 -29.17 -32.81 18.15
N ALA A 17 -27.90 -33.01 17.86
CA ALA A 17 -27.29 -34.29 17.49
C ALA A 17 -25.88 -34.05 16.94
N ALA A 18 -24.90 -34.54 17.71
CA ALA A 18 -23.56 -34.81 17.24
C ALA A 18 -23.60 -36.08 16.35
N ALA A 19 -23.04 -36.03 15.15
CA ALA A 19 -22.72 -37.21 14.37
C ALA A 19 -21.27 -37.08 13.88
N ALA A 20 -20.48 -38.05 14.33
CA ALA A 20 -19.11 -38.32 13.93
C ALA A 20 -19.06 -38.71 12.42
N ALA A 21 -18.13 -38.14 11.68
CA ALA A 21 -17.77 -38.60 10.35
C ALA A 21 -16.33 -39.10 10.37
N ALA A 22 -16.21 -40.39 10.09
CA ALA A 22 -15.01 -41.19 10.06
C ALA A 22 -14.09 -40.83 8.88
N ALA A 23 -12.79 -41.03 9.12
CA ALA A 23 -11.72 -40.92 8.15
C ALA A 23 -11.90 -41.91 6.97
N ALA A 24 -11.78 -41.41 5.74
CA ALA A 24 -11.59 -42.25 4.56
C ALA A 24 -10.19 -42.00 3.98
N LYS A 25 -9.38 -43.05 3.95
CA LYS A 25 -8.11 -43.18 3.21
C LYS A 25 -8.39 -43.23 1.71
N PRO A 26 -7.55 -42.60 0.85
CA PRO A 26 -7.58 -42.91 -0.57
C PRO A 26 -6.66 -44.12 -0.88
N ALA A 27 -7.20 -45.03 -1.71
CA ALA A 27 -6.52 -46.19 -2.22
C ALA A 27 -5.94 -45.92 -3.63
N ASN A 28 -4.72 -46.52 -3.85
CA ASN A 28 -4.13 -47.08 -5.07
C ASN A 28 -4.18 -46.34 -6.42
N ALA A 29 -3.03 -45.80 -6.88
CA ALA A 29 -2.00 -46.47 -7.68
C ALA A 29 -2.44 -47.05 -9.04
N ALA A 30 -2.02 -46.41 -10.12
CA ALA A 30 -1.95 -46.96 -11.48
C ALA A 30 -0.53 -46.76 -12.07
N PRO A 31 -0.09 -47.51 -13.10
CA PRO A 31 1.24 -48.11 -13.16
C PRO A 31 2.28 -47.25 -13.89
N ARG A 32 3.51 -47.35 -13.42
CA ARG A 32 4.71 -46.74 -14.02
C ARG A 32 5.14 -47.55 -15.24
N THR A 33 5.12 -46.99 -16.42
CA THR A 33 5.83 -47.47 -17.59
C THR A 33 7.34 -47.24 -17.41
N GLY A 34 8.12 -48.29 -17.66
CA GLY A 34 9.55 -48.31 -17.42
C GLY A 34 10.34 -47.50 -18.41
N ALA A 35 11.12 -46.56 -17.93
CA ALA A 35 12.23 -45.98 -18.65
C ALA A 35 13.54 -46.66 -18.23
N LYS A 36 14.21 -47.37 -19.16
CA LYS A 36 15.51 -48.02 -18.98
C LYS A 36 16.55 -46.96 -18.60
N LYS A 37 17.05 -47.04 -17.38
CA LYS A 37 18.25 -46.31 -16.95
C LYS A 37 19.50 -47.01 -17.50
N ASN A 38 20.13 -46.41 -18.50
CA ASN A 38 21.50 -46.72 -18.88
C ASN A 38 22.43 -46.30 -17.72
N LYS A 39 22.97 -47.26 -17.01
CA LYS A 39 24.07 -47.06 -16.07
C LYS A 39 25.37 -46.90 -16.84
N LEU A 40 25.78 -45.68 -17.07
CA LEU A 40 27.19 -45.36 -17.34
C LEU A 40 27.97 -45.63 -16.05
N LYS A 41 28.83 -46.65 -16.05
CA LYS A 41 29.81 -46.90 -15.00
C LYS A 41 30.82 -45.76 -15.04
N ALA A 42 30.76 -44.85 -14.08
CA ALA A 42 31.84 -43.92 -13.84
C ALA A 42 33.07 -44.70 -13.39
N ALA A 43 34.17 -44.56 -14.13
CA ALA A 43 35.48 -45.09 -13.74
C ALA A 43 35.92 -44.41 -12.43
N ALA A 44 36.42 -45.18 -11.48
CA ALA A 44 36.97 -44.66 -10.24
C ALA A 44 38.20 -43.78 -10.55
N PRO A 45 38.38 -42.65 -9.87
CA PRO A 45 39.55 -41.83 -10.04
C PRO A 45 40.78 -42.61 -9.57
N VAL A 46 41.76 -42.75 -10.46
CA VAL A 46 43.08 -43.29 -10.12
C VAL A 46 43.85 -42.18 -9.41
N TYR A 47 44.03 -42.33 -8.10
CA TYR A 47 44.91 -41.46 -7.35
C TYR A 47 46.34 -41.89 -7.58
N PRO A 48 47.29 -40.98 -7.87
CA PRO A 48 48.71 -41.34 -7.94
C PRO A 48 49.18 -41.78 -6.57
N GLU A 49 49.93 -42.91 -6.56
CA GLU A 49 50.54 -43.47 -5.36
C GLU A 49 51.44 -42.40 -4.70
N TYR A 50 51.07 -42.02 -3.49
CA TYR A 50 51.85 -41.10 -2.68
C TYR A 50 53.08 -41.83 -2.14
N THR A 51 54.25 -41.58 -2.76
CA THR A 51 55.52 -41.94 -2.20
C THR A 51 55.95 -40.85 -1.19
N PRO A 52 56.03 -41.17 0.10
CA PRO A 52 56.52 -40.19 1.07
C PRO A 52 58.00 -39.96 0.82
N ALA A 53 58.35 -38.77 0.30
CA ALA A 53 59.74 -38.34 0.32
C ALA A 53 60.18 -38.18 1.79
N LEU A 54 61.08 -39.04 2.22
CA LEU A 54 61.77 -38.95 3.51
C LEU A 54 62.63 -37.66 3.53
N SER A 55 61.97 -36.52 3.75
CA SER A 55 62.63 -35.30 4.12
C SER A 55 63.13 -35.50 5.57
N LYS A 56 64.44 -35.55 5.74
CA LYS A 56 65.08 -35.40 7.04
C LYS A 56 64.87 -33.97 7.54
N ARG A 57 63.66 -33.67 7.94
CA ARG A 57 63.47 -32.45 8.77
C ARG A 57 63.91 -32.79 10.19
N ALA A 58 64.96 -32.16 10.64
CA ALA A 58 65.33 -32.16 12.03
C ALA A 58 64.11 -31.78 12.87
N HIS A 59 63.78 -32.59 13.87
CA HIS A 59 62.73 -32.22 14.83
C HIS A 59 63.13 -30.92 15.50
N PRO A 60 62.26 -29.91 15.52
CA PRO A 60 62.55 -28.71 16.29
C PRO A 60 62.75 -29.07 17.74
N THR A 61 63.85 -28.74 18.32
CA THR A 61 64.11 -28.88 19.74
C THR A 61 63.16 -27.95 20.50
N LEU A 62 62.74 -28.34 21.70
CA LEU A 62 61.82 -27.60 22.58
C LEU A 62 62.23 -26.14 22.88
N THR A 63 63.42 -25.75 22.45
CA THR A 63 63.97 -24.40 22.58
C THR A 63 63.57 -23.43 21.47
N ASP A 64 62.93 -23.89 20.38
CA ASP A 64 62.56 -23.05 19.25
C ASP A 64 61.14 -22.42 19.37
N PHE A 65 60.51 -22.55 20.52
CA PHE A 65 59.35 -21.74 20.82
C PHE A 65 59.79 -20.31 21.10
N HIS A 66 60.16 -19.60 20.04
CA HIS A 66 60.23 -18.16 20.10
C HIS A 66 58.91 -17.62 20.59
N HIS A 67 58.94 -16.98 21.74
CA HIS A 67 57.85 -16.14 22.19
C HIS A 67 57.45 -15.21 21.04
N HIS A 68 56.37 -15.50 20.36
CA HIS A 68 55.73 -14.49 19.58
C HIS A 68 55.45 -13.33 20.53
N PRO A 69 55.97 -12.13 20.28
CA PRO A 69 55.60 -11.01 21.12
C PRO A 69 54.07 -10.92 21.12
N PRO A 70 53.48 -10.67 22.29
CA PRO A 70 52.02 -10.54 22.37
C PRO A 70 51.61 -9.55 21.29
N SER A 71 50.61 -9.94 20.46
CA SER A 71 50.06 -9.08 19.44
C SER A 71 49.93 -7.67 20.03
N THR A 72 50.60 -6.71 19.43
CA THR A 72 50.48 -5.31 19.85
C THR A 72 49.01 -4.94 19.73
N THR A 73 48.31 -5.02 20.85
CA THR A 73 46.99 -4.42 20.97
C THR A 73 47.21 -2.95 20.66
N THR A 74 46.79 -2.53 19.48
CA THR A 74 46.87 -1.14 19.04
C THR A 74 46.06 -0.34 20.05
N ARG A 75 46.75 0.20 21.06
CA ARG A 75 46.13 1.09 22.06
C ARG A 75 45.68 2.33 21.31
N MET A 76 44.37 2.51 21.23
CA MET A 76 43.80 3.73 20.67
C MET A 76 44.33 4.93 21.44
N SER A 77 44.67 6.03 20.72
CA SER A 77 45.18 7.21 21.38
C SER A 77 44.16 7.76 22.38
N PRO A 78 44.60 8.34 23.50
CA PRO A 78 43.68 8.90 24.50
C PRO A 78 42.64 9.88 23.90
N ARG A 79 43.06 10.68 22.91
CA ARG A 79 42.16 11.61 22.19
C ARG A 79 41.05 10.90 21.47
N VAL A 80 41.33 9.79 20.79
CA VAL A 80 40.31 8.97 20.11
C VAL A 80 39.36 8.36 21.13
N MET A 81 39.85 7.85 22.23
CA MET A 81 39.05 7.32 23.34
C MET A 81 38.11 8.37 23.93
N THR A 82 38.63 9.59 24.15
CA THR A 82 37.80 10.70 24.65
C THR A 82 36.69 11.07 23.65
N VAL A 83 37.01 11.19 22.34
CA VAL A 83 36.02 11.51 21.30
C VAL A 83 34.94 10.42 21.22
N LEU A 84 35.35 9.15 21.23
CA LEU A 84 34.39 8.03 21.21
C LEU A 84 33.51 8.03 22.49
N GLY A 85 34.06 8.28 23.66
CA GLY A 85 33.34 8.36 24.91
C GLY A 85 32.32 9.48 24.93
N VAL A 86 32.70 10.69 24.51
CA VAL A 86 31.79 11.84 24.39
C VAL A 86 30.70 11.57 23.36
N SER A 87 31.07 10.99 22.21
CA SER A 87 30.07 10.61 21.17
C SER A 87 29.11 9.55 21.67
N ALA A 88 29.56 8.53 22.38
CA ALA A 88 28.73 7.50 22.97
C ALA A 88 27.77 8.08 24.02
N LEU A 89 28.25 8.98 24.87
CA LEU A 89 27.41 9.68 25.86
C LEU A 89 26.34 10.53 25.18
N GLY A 90 26.73 11.32 24.18
CA GLY A 90 25.78 12.12 23.39
C GLY A 90 24.73 11.27 22.69
N LEU A 91 25.12 10.16 22.07
CA LEU A 91 24.21 9.20 21.45
C LEU A 91 23.26 8.57 22.49
N SER A 92 23.78 8.18 23.65
CA SER A 92 22.95 7.59 24.73
C SER A 92 21.92 8.59 25.25
N ALA A 93 22.32 9.85 25.46
CA ALA A 93 21.40 10.92 25.86
C ALA A 93 20.32 11.17 24.80
N TYR A 94 20.71 11.17 23.51
CA TYR A 94 19.75 11.32 22.41
C TYR A 94 18.77 10.16 22.31
N ILE A 95 19.25 8.91 22.46
CA ILE A 95 18.38 7.73 22.51
C ILE A 95 17.43 7.81 23.70
N GLY A 96 17.91 8.23 24.89
CA GLY A 96 17.08 8.45 26.06
C GLY A 96 15.99 9.50 25.81
N TYR A 97 16.35 10.61 25.18
CA TYR A 97 15.40 11.65 24.78
C TYR A 97 14.33 11.12 23.80
N LEU A 98 14.74 10.37 22.76
CA LEU A 98 13.81 9.77 21.80
C LEU A 98 12.87 8.79 22.48
N TYR A 99 13.39 7.96 23.40
CA TYR A 99 12.56 7.03 24.14
C TYR A 99 11.54 7.75 25.05
N ALA A 100 11.99 8.78 25.77
CA ALA A 100 11.09 9.57 26.61
C ALA A 100 10.01 10.29 25.79
N SER A 101 10.39 10.86 24.64
CA SER A 101 9.46 11.48 23.68
C SER A 101 8.44 10.48 23.14
N TYR A 102 8.89 9.29 22.75
CA TYR A 102 8.03 8.20 22.32
C TYR A 102 7.05 7.79 23.42
N ARG A 103 7.54 7.59 24.66
CA ARG A 103 6.68 7.20 25.79
C ARG A 103 5.60 8.25 26.10
N ARG A 104 5.97 9.54 26.05
CA ARG A 104 5.00 10.64 26.22
C ARG A 104 3.94 10.62 25.15
N GLU A 105 4.33 10.40 23.89
CA GLU A 105 3.42 10.34 22.75
C GLU A 105 2.48 9.13 22.84
N VAL A 106 2.98 7.97 23.26
CA VAL A 106 2.17 6.76 23.48
C VAL A 106 1.12 7.01 24.58
N THR A 107 1.51 7.66 25.69
CA THR A 107 0.55 8.00 26.78
C THR A 107 -0.52 8.95 26.27
N TYR A 108 -0.15 9.98 25.50
CA TYR A 108 -1.12 10.89 24.86
C TYR A 108 -2.07 10.13 23.94
N SER A 109 -1.53 9.27 23.09
CA SER A 109 -2.27 8.43 22.16
C SER A 109 -3.27 7.50 22.85
N GLN A 110 -2.87 6.87 23.96
CA GLN A 110 -3.74 6.00 24.77
C GLN A 110 -4.90 6.77 25.38
N ASN A 111 -4.67 8.00 25.86
CA ASN A 111 -5.73 8.86 26.37
C ASN A 111 -6.75 9.23 25.28
N LEU A 112 -6.28 9.47 24.05
CA LEU A 112 -7.15 9.77 22.90
C LEU A 112 -7.94 8.56 22.40
N SER A 113 -7.43 7.35 22.53
CA SER A 113 -8.09 6.14 22.01
C SER A 113 -9.48 5.92 22.61
N ALA A 114 -9.73 6.45 23.80
CA ALA A 114 -11.06 6.39 24.45
C ALA A 114 -12.08 7.35 23.80
N THR A 115 -11.65 8.38 23.09
CA THR A 115 -12.50 9.47 22.59
C THR A 115 -12.56 9.59 21.09
N VAL A 116 -11.58 9.03 20.36
CA VAL A 116 -11.48 9.11 18.90
C VAL A 116 -11.56 7.69 18.30
N PRO A 117 -12.76 7.20 17.95
CA PRO A 117 -12.90 5.89 17.34
C PRO A 117 -12.29 5.87 15.90
N ALA A 118 -11.79 4.70 15.47
CA ALA A 118 -11.21 4.51 14.14
C ALA A 118 -12.20 4.74 12.97
N THR A 119 -13.50 4.81 13.29
CA THR A 119 -14.59 5.14 12.36
C THR A 119 -14.97 6.62 12.39
N ALA A 120 -14.28 7.44 13.20
CA ALA A 120 -14.59 8.87 13.26
C ALA A 120 -14.39 9.55 11.91
N ASN A 121 -15.32 10.44 11.57
CA ASN A 121 -15.13 11.34 10.45
C ASN A 121 -14.04 12.37 10.81
N VAL A 122 -12.98 12.42 10.01
CA VAL A 122 -11.82 13.27 10.28
C VAL A 122 -11.70 14.44 9.29
N THR A 123 -12.74 14.69 8.51
CA THR A 123 -12.78 15.72 7.45
C THR A 123 -12.47 17.11 7.97
N ASP A 124 -12.96 17.45 9.17
CA ASP A 124 -12.72 18.78 9.76
C ASP A 124 -11.23 19.05 9.99
N ARG A 125 -10.44 18.02 10.26
CA ARG A 125 -8.98 18.15 10.39
C ARG A 125 -8.34 18.58 9.07
N TYR A 126 -8.80 18.01 7.95
CA TYR A 126 -8.32 18.39 6.62
C TYR A 126 -8.72 19.81 6.25
N ASN A 127 -9.91 20.28 6.65
CA ASN A 127 -10.32 21.65 6.45
C ASN A 127 -9.38 22.64 7.15
N THR A 128 -8.93 22.31 8.36
CA THR A 128 -8.04 23.18 9.14
C THR A 128 -6.58 23.12 8.68
N THR A 129 -6.10 21.95 8.24
CA THR A 129 -4.70 21.74 7.85
C THR A 129 -4.44 21.94 6.37
N ALA A 130 -5.47 22.13 5.53
CA ALA A 130 -5.36 22.17 4.08
C ALA A 130 -4.25 23.11 3.58
N ARG A 131 -4.11 24.29 4.21
CA ARG A 131 -3.14 25.33 3.76
C ARG A 131 -1.68 24.93 4.04
N THR A 132 -1.41 24.15 5.08
CA THR A 132 -0.05 23.73 5.46
C THR A 132 0.24 22.32 5.00
N PHE A 133 -0.78 21.57 4.56
CA PHE A 133 -0.72 20.15 4.27
C PHE A 133 0.46 19.76 3.38
N ASP A 134 0.63 20.46 2.26
CA ASP A 134 1.71 20.14 1.31
C ASP A 134 3.09 20.32 1.93
N ALA A 135 3.30 21.38 2.73
CA ALA A 135 4.55 21.62 3.44
C ALA A 135 4.81 20.56 4.52
N ASP A 136 3.76 20.16 5.24
CA ASP A 136 3.85 19.19 6.34
C ASP A 136 4.25 17.78 5.83
N VAL A 137 3.76 17.38 4.64
CA VAL A 137 4.05 16.06 4.07
C VAL A 137 5.26 16.04 3.14
N GLU A 138 5.76 17.18 2.68
CA GLU A 138 6.77 17.28 1.62
C GLU A 138 8.06 16.53 1.95
N MET A 139 8.59 16.72 3.16
CA MET A 139 9.83 16.06 3.57
C MET A 139 9.68 14.54 3.62
N SER A 140 8.59 14.05 4.19
CA SER A 140 8.32 12.61 4.28
C SER A 140 8.09 11.98 2.89
N GLU A 141 7.36 12.65 2.02
CA GLU A 141 7.15 12.19 0.64
C GLU A 141 8.43 12.20 -0.20
N LYS A 142 9.30 13.19 -0.03
CA LYS A 142 10.62 13.22 -0.68
C LYS A 142 11.49 12.06 -0.21
N LEU A 143 11.58 11.83 1.11
CA LEU A 143 12.36 10.74 1.70
C LEU A 143 11.86 9.37 1.21
N MET A 144 10.56 9.16 1.16
CA MET A 144 9.93 7.93 0.67
C MET A 144 9.81 7.86 -0.85
N ARG A 145 10.27 8.90 -1.58
CA ARG A 145 10.17 8.98 -3.04
C ARG A 145 8.74 8.73 -3.56
N LEU A 146 7.75 9.27 -2.86
CA LEU A 146 6.33 9.04 -3.21
C LEU A 146 5.96 9.70 -4.53
N GLY A 147 6.52 10.85 -4.89
CA GLY A 147 6.30 11.50 -6.18
C GLY A 147 6.59 10.57 -7.38
N ALA A 148 7.67 9.78 -7.32
CA ALA A 148 7.94 8.78 -8.37
C ALA A 148 6.86 7.69 -8.43
N LYS A 149 6.37 7.23 -7.28
CA LYS A 149 5.31 6.21 -7.21
C LYS A 149 3.95 6.74 -7.67
N ARG A 150 3.62 7.99 -7.32
CA ARG A 150 2.43 8.70 -7.83
C ARG A 150 2.50 8.83 -9.35
N ARG A 151 3.66 9.24 -9.89
CA ARG A 151 3.88 9.34 -11.34
C ARG A 151 3.67 8.00 -12.05
N ASP A 152 4.24 6.91 -11.54
CA ASP A 152 4.07 5.58 -12.13
C ASP A 152 2.61 5.13 -12.09
N LEU A 153 1.88 5.45 -11.01
CA LEU A 153 0.47 5.13 -10.87
C LEU A 153 -0.39 5.95 -11.85
N CYS A 154 -0.25 7.28 -11.84
CA CYS A 154 -1.07 8.19 -12.63
C CYS A 154 -0.84 8.05 -14.13
N ARG A 155 0.38 7.69 -14.57
CA ARG A 155 0.66 7.37 -15.98
C ARG A 155 -0.05 6.13 -16.50
N ARG A 156 -0.53 5.28 -15.61
CA ARG A 156 -1.37 4.13 -15.95
C ARG A 156 -2.83 4.52 -16.14
N ALA A 157 -3.27 5.63 -15.52
CA ALA A 157 -4.63 6.13 -15.65
C ALA A 157 -4.94 6.49 -17.11
N ARG A 158 -6.13 6.12 -17.57
CA ARG A 158 -6.55 6.25 -18.97
C ARG A 158 -8.04 6.50 -19.09
N GLY A 159 -8.43 7.09 -20.21
CA GLY A 159 -9.82 7.37 -20.52
C GLY A 159 -10.45 8.40 -19.57
N ASP A 160 -11.66 8.17 -19.14
CA ASP A 160 -12.33 8.99 -18.13
C ASP A 160 -11.90 8.53 -16.75
N VAL A 161 -11.24 9.42 -16.01
CA VAL A 161 -10.60 9.12 -14.74
C VAL A 161 -11.38 9.78 -13.61
N LEU A 162 -11.65 9.02 -12.55
CA LEU A 162 -12.11 9.53 -11.26
C LEU A 162 -10.96 9.43 -10.26
N GLU A 163 -10.55 10.55 -9.69
CA GLU A 163 -9.67 10.57 -8.52
C GLU A 163 -10.48 10.93 -7.28
N VAL A 164 -10.53 10.02 -6.31
CA VAL A 164 -11.19 10.25 -5.02
C VAL A 164 -10.18 10.54 -3.93
N SER A 165 -10.59 11.33 -2.92
CA SER A 165 -9.70 11.84 -1.87
C SER A 165 -8.49 12.54 -2.49
N CYS A 166 -8.75 13.44 -3.46
CA CYS A 166 -7.70 14.09 -4.25
C CYS A 166 -6.82 15.05 -3.41
N GLY A 167 -7.29 15.44 -2.23
CA GLY A 167 -6.60 16.37 -1.34
C GLY A 167 -6.27 17.68 -2.06
N THR A 168 -5.04 18.14 -1.90
CA THR A 168 -4.52 19.35 -2.55
C THR A 168 -4.14 19.15 -4.03
N GLY A 169 -4.54 18.03 -4.65
CA GLY A 169 -4.26 17.78 -6.06
C GLY A 169 -2.81 17.36 -6.37
N ARG A 170 -2.16 16.60 -5.49
CA ARG A 170 -0.75 16.18 -5.64
C ARG A 170 -0.47 15.24 -6.81
N ASN A 171 -1.50 14.72 -7.47
CA ASN A 171 -1.39 13.85 -8.63
C ASN A 171 -1.58 14.60 -9.97
N ILE A 172 -2.07 15.83 -9.95
CA ILE A 172 -2.46 16.61 -11.14
C ILE A 172 -1.32 16.69 -12.18
N GLU A 173 -0.10 16.92 -11.73
CA GLU A 173 1.08 17.05 -12.62
C GLU A 173 1.50 15.72 -13.30
N TYR A 174 0.97 14.58 -12.84
CA TYR A 174 1.38 13.26 -13.33
C TYR A 174 0.42 12.64 -14.33
N TYR A 175 -0.77 13.20 -14.51
CA TYR A 175 -1.72 12.70 -15.50
C TYR A 175 -1.24 13.01 -16.92
N ASP A 176 -1.42 12.04 -17.82
CA ASP A 176 -1.13 12.22 -19.24
C ASP A 176 -2.36 12.79 -19.96
N PHE A 177 -2.41 14.09 -20.08
CA PHE A 177 -3.45 14.82 -20.84
C PHE A 177 -3.16 14.95 -22.34
N GLY A 178 -2.13 14.28 -22.84
CA GLY A 178 -1.81 14.26 -24.27
C GLY A 178 -2.95 13.71 -25.14
N PRO A 179 -2.79 13.72 -26.47
CA PRO A 179 -3.81 13.21 -27.37
C PRO A 179 -4.11 11.75 -27.03
N VAL A 180 -5.41 11.48 -26.85
CA VAL A 180 -5.88 10.11 -26.56
C VAL A 180 -5.52 9.20 -27.72
N ARG A 181 -4.54 8.34 -27.53
CA ARG A 181 -4.08 7.40 -28.56
C ARG A 181 -4.83 6.08 -28.41
N ARG A 182 -5.50 5.65 -29.48
CA ARG A 182 -6.04 4.30 -29.58
C ARG A 182 -4.93 3.35 -30.04
N GLY A 183 -4.90 2.11 -29.58
CA GLY A 183 -4.03 1.08 -30.14
C GLY A 183 -3.04 0.42 -29.18
N ILE A 184 -3.19 0.61 -27.87
CA ILE A 184 -2.45 -0.23 -26.92
C ILE A 184 -3.25 -1.50 -26.72
N VAL A 185 -2.64 -2.62 -27.14
CA VAL A 185 -3.18 -3.95 -26.87
C VAL A 185 -2.84 -4.28 -25.41
N ASP A 186 -3.84 -4.53 -24.58
CA ASP A 186 -3.65 -5.14 -23.28
C ASP A 186 -3.15 -6.57 -23.51
N GLU A 187 -1.89 -6.84 -23.14
CA GLU A 187 -1.23 -8.14 -23.38
C GLU A 187 -1.98 -9.33 -22.77
N ARG A 188 -2.79 -9.07 -21.72
CA ARG A 188 -3.55 -10.11 -21.02
C ARG A 188 -4.92 -10.38 -21.66
N THR A 189 -5.57 -9.36 -22.19
CA THR A 189 -6.96 -9.45 -22.68
C THR A 189 -7.08 -9.35 -24.19
N GLY A 190 -6.00 -8.97 -24.87
CA GLY A 190 -6.02 -8.66 -26.31
C GLY A 190 -6.86 -7.42 -26.67
N ALA A 191 -7.43 -6.73 -25.66
CA ALA A 191 -8.29 -5.58 -25.89
C ALA A 191 -7.46 -4.35 -26.29
N VAL A 192 -7.93 -3.64 -27.33
CA VAL A 192 -7.33 -2.37 -27.73
C VAL A 192 -7.76 -1.29 -26.73
N GLY A 193 -6.80 -0.83 -25.92
CA GLY A 193 -7.01 0.20 -24.90
C GLY A 193 -6.79 1.62 -25.42
N VAL A 194 -7.11 2.59 -24.56
CA VAL A 194 -6.87 4.02 -24.76
C VAL A 194 -5.68 4.41 -23.89
N ARG A 195 -4.74 5.19 -24.41
CA ARG A 195 -3.64 5.78 -23.65
C ARG A 195 -3.94 7.26 -23.39
N GLY A 196 -3.62 7.71 -22.19
CA GLY A 196 -3.86 9.08 -21.76
C GLY A 196 -5.27 9.31 -21.21
N CYS A 197 -5.42 10.37 -20.43
CA CYS A 197 -6.67 10.75 -19.81
C CYS A 197 -7.52 11.59 -20.76
N ARG A 198 -8.74 11.17 -21.04
CA ARG A 198 -9.74 11.94 -21.79
C ARG A 198 -10.32 13.03 -20.91
N SER A 199 -10.69 12.68 -19.70
CA SER A 199 -11.16 13.59 -18.66
C SER A 199 -10.64 13.13 -17.29
N VAL A 200 -10.57 14.06 -16.33
CA VAL A 200 -10.25 13.76 -14.93
C VAL A 200 -11.24 14.49 -14.04
N THR A 201 -11.96 13.72 -13.22
CA THR A 201 -12.83 14.24 -12.16
C THR A 201 -12.13 14.05 -10.83
N LEU A 202 -11.81 15.16 -10.14
CA LEU A 202 -11.15 15.18 -8.83
C LEU A 202 -12.20 15.40 -7.75
N VAL A 203 -12.26 14.51 -6.78
CA VAL A 203 -13.25 14.51 -5.70
C VAL A 203 -12.57 14.50 -4.36
N ASP A 204 -12.98 15.40 -3.47
CA ASP A 204 -12.60 15.37 -2.05
C ASP A 204 -13.77 15.88 -1.20
N LEU A 205 -13.88 15.37 0.02
CA LEU A 205 -14.93 15.79 0.96
C LEU A 205 -14.65 17.21 1.52
N SER A 206 -13.38 17.63 1.55
CA SER A 206 -12.97 18.95 2.05
C SER A 206 -13.05 20.02 0.95
N PRO A 207 -13.93 21.01 1.09
CA PRO A 207 -13.99 22.13 0.13
C PRO A 207 -12.66 22.89 0.04
N GLN A 208 -11.92 23.03 1.15
CA GLN A 208 -10.62 23.70 1.19
C GLN A 208 -9.57 22.94 0.39
N MET A 209 -9.55 21.60 0.49
CA MET A 209 -8.66 20.76 -0.33
C MET A 209 -8.98 20.92 -1.82
N VAL A 210 -10.25 20.81 -2.20
CA VAL A 210 -10.70 20.96 -3.59
C VAL A 210 -10.32 22.34 -4.16
N GLU A 211 -10.47 23.40 -3.38
CA GLU A 211 -10.10 24.75 -3.80
C GLU A 211 -8.57 24.89 -4.03
N ILE A 212 -7.76 24.27 -3.17
CA ILE A 212 -6.30 24.26 -3.35
C ILE A 212 -5.93 23.43 -4.59
N ALA A 213 -6.58 22.28 -4.82
CA ALA A 213 -6.36 21.47 -6.00
C ALA A 213 -6.70 22.21 -7.29
N ARG A 214 -7.81 22.99 -7.30
CA ARG A 214 -8.21 23.82 -8.43
C ARG A 214 -7.16 24.88 -8.74
N ARG A 215 -6.71 25.64 -7.74
CA ARG A 215 -5.66 26.63 -7.92
C ARG A 215 -4.35 26.04 -8.42
N LYS A 216 -3.94 24.89 -7.86
CA LYS A 216 -2.75 24.18 -8.32
C LYS A 216 -2.88 23.75 -9.79
N PHE A 217 -4.05 23.29 -10.22
CA PHE A 217 -4.30 23.00 -11.63
C PHE A 217 -4.11 24.23 -12.52
N GLU A 218 -4.65 25.37 -12.12
CA GLU A 218 -4.52 26.64 -12.85
C GLU A 218 -3.08 27.15 -12.90
N GLU A 219 -2.29 26.91 -11.83
CA GLU A 219 -0.85 27.22 -11.78
C GLU A 219 -0.02 26.33 -12.72
N ILE A 220 -0.36 25.03 -12.81
CA ILE A 220 0.37 24.06 -13.66
C ILE A 220 0.01 24.26 -15.15
N TYR A 221 -1.24 24.59 -15.46
CA TYR A 221 -1.78 24.70 -16.82
C TYR A 221 -2.42 26.07 -17.07
N PRO A 222 -1.66 27.17 -16.98
CA PRO A 222 -2.20 28.50 -17.10
C PRO A 222 -2.78 28.75 -18.50
N GLY A 223 -4.05 29.18 -18.56
CA GLY A 223 -4.70 29.58 -19.82
C GLY A 223 -5.06 28.43 -20.77
N ASP A 224 -4.89 27.17 -20.39
CA ASP A 224 -5.31 26.02 -21.21
C ASP A 224 -6.81 25.72 -21.05
N GLU A 225 -7.63 26.50 -21.74
CA GLU A 225 -9.09 26.37 -21.73
C GLU A 225 -9.56 24.98 -22.30
N ALA A 226 -8.81 24.41 -23.22
CA ALA A 226 -9.15 23.11 -23.78
C ALA A 226 -8.96 22.01 -22.74
N LEU A 227 -7.90 22.10 -21.95
CA LEU A 227 -7.65 21.17 -20.85
C LEU A 227 -8.60 21.43 -19.68
N ARG A 228 -8.90 22.68 -19.36
CA ARG A 228 -9.84 23.06 -18.31
C ARG A 228 -11.22 22.40 -18.49
N ARG A 229 -11.71 22.29 -19.72
CA ARG A 229 -12.97 21.61 -20.05
C ARG A 229 -12.92 20.09 -19.85
N ARG A 230 -11.74 19.52 -19.60
CA ARG A 230 -11.51 18.08 -19.40
C ARG A 230 -11.30 17.74 -17.93
N VAL A 231 -11.25 18.74 -17.04
CA VAL A 231 -10.99 18.52 -15.60
C VAL A 231 -12.12 19.12 -14.79
N GLU A 232 -12.66 18.29 -13.91
CA GLU A 232 -13.76 18.66 -13.00
C GLU A 232 -13.31 18.51 -11.55
N PHE A 233 -13.77 19.45 -10.70
CA PHE A 233 -13.50 19.43 -9.27
C PHE A 233 -14.83 19.39 -8.52
N ARG A 234 -15.03 18.38 -7.67
CA ARG A 234 -16.27 18.16 -6.91
C ARG A 234 -15.98 18.07 -5.42
N VAL A 235 -16.83 18.68 -4.62
CA VAL A 235 -16.84 18.47 -3.17
C VAL A 235 -17.88 17.40 -2.89
N GLU A 236 -17.44 16.14 -2.77
CA GLU A 236 -18.31 14.99 -2.58
C GLU A 236 -17.61 13.94 -1.70
N ASP A 237 -18.42 13.07 -1.08
CA ASP A 237 -17.92 11.92 -0.32
C ASP A 237 -17.54 10.78 -1.29
N ALA A 238 -16.32 10.27 -1.16
CA ALA A 238 -15.85 9.11 -1.93
C ALA A 238 -16.75 7.86 -1.79
N ALA A 239 -17.43 7.73 -0.64
CA ALA A 239 -18.35 6.63 -0.36
C ALA A 239 -19.72 6.80 -1.03
N ALA A 240 -20.05 8.01 -1.52
CA ALA A 240 -21.36 8.35 -2.08
C ALA A 240 -21.26 8.99 -3.47
N VAL A 241 -20.04 9.18 -4.00
CA VAL A 241 -19.85 9.80 -5.31
C VAL A 241 -20.66 9.07 -6.37
N GLY A 242 -21.44 9.82 -7.12
CA GLY A 242 -22.40 9.25 -8.09
C GLY A 242 -22.01 9.48 -9.54
N GLY A 243 -22.61 8.67 -10.42
CA GLY A 243 -22.55 8.87 -11.86
C GLY A 243 -21.20 8.57 -12.50
N GLY A 244 -21.20 8.70 -13.82
CA GLY A 244 -19.99 8.70 -14.63
C GLY A 244 -19.47 10.13 -14.84
N PRO A 245 -18.50 10.31 -15.73
CA PRO A 245 -17.98 11.63 -16.10
C PRO A 245 -19.10 12.53 -16.62
N SER A 246 -19.10 13.81 -16.20
CA SER A 246 -20.16 14.73 -16.64
C SER A 246 -20.13 14.96 -18.15
N ARG A 247 -21.33 15.15 -18.73
CA ARG A 247 -21.51 15.37 -20.19
C ARG A 247 -20.74 16.60 -20.69
N GLU A 248 -20.59 17.61 -19.85
CA GLU A 248 -19.90 18.84 -20.20
C GLU A 248 -18.41 18.62 -20.45
N ILE A 249 -17.80 17.68 -19.69
CA ILE A 249 -16.37 17.35 -19.77
C ILE A 249 -16.08 16.44 -20.94
N THR A 250 -16.94 15.44 -21.22
CA THR A 250 -16.66 14.45 -22.26
C THR A 250 -16.83 14.97 -23.68
N GLY A 251 -17.26 16.23 -23.83
CA GLY A 251 -17.50 16.80 -25.16
C GLY A 251 -18.49 15.94 -25.95
N ALA A 252 -19.70 15.74 -25.43
CA ALA A 252 -20.70 14.79 -25.89
C ALA A 252 -21.19 14.96 -27.33
N ALA A 253 -20.34 15.37 -28.24
CA ALA A 253 -20.56 15.31 -29.69
C ALA A 253 -20.26 13.92 -30.29
N VAL A 254 -19.75 12.96 -29.51
CA VAL A 254 -19.65 11.59 -29.97
C VAL A 254 -20.96 10.89 -29.68
N ALA A 255 -21.75 10.67 -30.72
CA ALA A 255 -23.02 9.97 -30.70
C ALA A 255 -22.94 8.65 -29.92
N GLY A 256 -23.32 8.68 -28.65
CA GLY A 256 -23.36 7.54 -27.75
C GLY A 256 -23.98 7.97 -26.43
N GLN A 257 -24.74 7.08 -25.81
CA GLN A 257 -25.26 7.34 -24.47
C GLN A 257 -24.09 7.62 -23.50
N PRO A 258 -24.25 8.51 -22.49
CA PRO A 258 -23.21 8.76 -21.50
C PRO A 258 -22.84 7.42 -20.86
N LYS A 259 -21.55 7.11 -20.83
CA LYS A 259 -21.06 5.93 -20.11
C LYS A 259 -21.36 6.13 -18.63
N PRO A 260 -22.05 5.21 -17.97
CA PRO A 260 -22.32 5.29 -16.55
C PRO A 260 -21.06 5.00 -15.69
N TYR A 261 -19.90 4.76 -16.32
CA TYR A 261 -18.68 4.27 -15.67
C TYR A 261 -17.47 5.10 -16.06
N PHE A 262 -16.50 5.14 -15.14
CA PHE A 262 -15.14 5.61 -15.41
C PHE A 262 -14.27 4.48 -15.98
N ASP A 263 -13.31 4.83 -16.80
CA ASP A 263 -12.30 3.85 -17.30
C ASP A 263 -11.24 3.56 -16.22
N THR A 264 -10.94 4.54 -15.37
CA THR A 264 -9.97 4.41 -14.27
C THR A 264 -10.47 5.14 -13.02
N VAL A 265 -10.34 4.50 -11.87
CA VAL A 265 -10.47 5.16 -10.57
C VAL A 265 -9.09 5.22 -9.91
N VAL A 266 -8.71 6.36 -9.35
CA VAL A 266 -7.44 6.58 -8.67
C VAL A 266 -7.72 7.01 -7.24
N GLN A 267 -6.99 6.43 -6.28
CA GLN A 267 -6.97 6.91 -4.90
C GLN A 267 -5.56 6.80 -4.33
N THR A 268 -5.10 7.88 -3.70
CA THR A 268 -3.76 7.91 -3.12
C THR A 268 -3.78 8.50 -1.72
N MET A 269 -3.32 7.73 -0.73
CA MET A 269 -3.22 8.12 0.69
C MET A 269 -4.58 8.54 1.29
N GLY A 270 -5.68 7.92 0.81
CA GLY A 270 -7.04 8.27 1.22
C GLY A 270 -7.73 7.23 2.09
N LEU A 271 -7.48 5.92 1.86
CA LEU A 271 -8.16 4.83 2.60
C LEU A 271 -7.98 4.91 4.11
N CYS A 272 -6.85 5.46 4.55
CA CYS A 272 -6.57 5.61 5.98
C CYS A 272 -7.53 6.56 6.71
N SER A 273 -8.15 7.49 5.99
CA SER A 273 -9.00 8.54 6.55
C SER A 273 -10.49 8.25 6.45
N LEU A 274 -10.88 7.27 5.64
CA LEU A 274 -12.28 6.93 5.41
C LEU A 274 -12.89 6.21 6.63
N PRO A 275 -14.12 6.52 7.04
CA PRO A 275 -14.82 5.78 8.09
C PRO A 275 -15.02 4.30 7.76
N ASP A 276 -15.46 4.01 6.54
CA ASP A 276 -15.63 2.65 5.99
C ASP A 276 -14.84 2.48 4.68
N PRO A 277 -13.54 2.13 4.73
CA PRO A 277 -12.74 1.97 3.54
C PRO A 277 -13.11 0.74 2.71
N VAL A 278 -13.67 -0.31 3.32
CA VAL A 278 -14.13 -1.52 2.61
C VAL A 278 -15.38 -1.21 1.80
N GLY A 279 -16.38 -0.58 2.42
CA GLY A 279 -17.59 -0.14 1.74
C GLY A 279 -17.30 0.85 0.63
N THR A 280 -16.38 1.80 0.87
CA THR A 280 -15.96 2.75 -0.16
C THR A 280 -15.31 2.04 -1.34
N LEU A 281 -14.38 1.09 -1.14
CA LEU A 281 -13.79 0.35 -2.25
C LEU A 281 -14.81 -0.49 -3.01
N LYS A 282 -15.78 -1.10 -2.34
CA LYS A 282 -16.91 -1.79 -3.00
C LYS A 282 -17.69 -0.83 -3.88
N HIS A 283 -18.01 0.34 -3.36
CA HIS A 283 -18.70 1.39 -4.10
C HIS A 283 -17.91 1.83 -5.34
N LEU A 284 -16.61 2.16 -5.18
CA LEU A 284 -15.74 2.52 -6.30
C LEU A 284 -15.66 1.43 -7.36
N GLY A 285 -15.74 0.15 -6.96
CA GLY A 285 -15.83 -0.99 -7.87
C GLY A 285 -17.07 -0.96 -8.76
N THR A 286 -18.15 -0.32 -8.33
CA THR A 286 -19.39 -0.16 -9.14
C THR A 286 -19.32 1.01 -10.12
N LEU A 287 -18.40 1.96 -9.89
CA LEU A 287 -18.24 3.15 -10.73
C LEU A 287 -17.25 2.95 -11.88
N VAL A 288 -16.49 1.87 -11.86
CA VAL A 288 -15.49 1.57 -12.88
C VAL A 288 -16.06 0.60 -13.93
N ASP A 289 -15.64 0.72 -15.20
CA ASP A 289 -16.06 -0.17 -16.29
C ASP A 289 -15.87 -1.64 -15.87
N PRO A 290 -16.93 -2.46 -15.84
CA PRO A 290 -16.88 -3.83 -15.31
C PRO A 290 -16.01 -4.78 -16.15
N GLN A 291 -15.70 -4.44 -17.39
CA GLN A 291 -14.91 -5.29 -18.29
C GLN A 291 -13.45 -4.89 -18.40
N LYS A 292 -13.17 -3.58 -18.45
CA LYS A 292 -11.83 -3.03 -18.77
C LYS A 292 -11.33 -2.03 -17.74
N GLY A 293 -12.18 -1.60 -16.81
CA GLY A 293 -11.83 -0.58 -15.85
C GLY A 293 -10.82 -1.06 -14.80
N GLU A 294 -10.06 -0.12 -14.27
CA GLU A 294 -9.04 -0.38 -13.25
C GLU A 294 -9.17 0.61 -12.09
N ILE A 295 -8.93 0.12 -10.88
CA ILE A 295 -8.79 0.95 -9.69
C ILE A 295 -7.32 0.93 -9.30
N LEU A 296 -6.71 2.10 -9.22
CA LEU A 296 -5.31 2.31 -8.92
C LEU A 296 -5.17 2.89 -7.52
N LEU A 297 -4.52 2.15 -6.63
CA LEU A 297 -4.32 2.57 -5.24
C LEU A 297 -2.83 2.76 -4.95
N LEU A 298 -2.50 3.84 -4.23
CA LEU A 298 -1.23 4.04 -3.56
C LEU A 298 -1.50 4.48 -2.13
N GLU A 299 -1.31 3.58 -1.17
CA GLU A 299 -1.75 3.78 0.20
C GLU A 299 -0.63 3.53 1.20
N HIS A 300 -0.80 4.01 2.42
CA HIS A 300 0.02 3.60 3.53
C HIS A 300 -0.80 2.78 4.55
N GLY A 301 -0.11 1.92 5.28
CA GLY A 301 -0.76 1.04 6.24
C GLY A 301 0.22 0.13 6.96
N ARG A 302 -0.28 -0.98 7.46
CA ARG A 302 0.52 -1.95 8.23
C ARG A 302 1.73 -2.47 7.48
N SER A 303 2.79 -2.68 8.25
CA SER A 303 4.07 -3.24 7.80
C SER A 303 4.02 -4.77 7.70
N HIS A 304 5.05 -5.36 7.07
CA HIS A 304 5.36 -6.79 7.20
C HIS A 304 5.84 -7.16 8.61
N TYR A 305 6.38 -6.21 9.38
CA TYR A 305 7.06 -6.45 10.64
C TYR A 305 6.16 -6.16 11.84
N ALA A 306 5.96 -7.15 12.69
CA ALA A 306 5.12 -7.02 13.88
C ALA A 306 5.61 -5.94 14.87
N TRP A 307 6.93 -5.75 15.00
CA TRP A 307 7.48 -4.71 15.86
C TRP A 307 7.12 -3.30 15.37
N LEU A 308 7.15 -3.08 14.05
CA LEU A 308 6.79 -1.79 13.46
C LEU A 308 5.27 -1.55 13.58
N ASN A 309 4.47 -2.61 13.37
CA ASN A 309 3.02 -2.51 13.57
C ASN A 309 2.66 -2.13 15.01
N ARG A 310 3.38 -2.63 16.02
CA ARG A 310 3.19 -2.18 17.41
C ARG A 310 3.47 -0.70 17.60
N VAL A 311 4.48 -0.15 16.95
CA VAL A 311 4.76 1.30 16.97
C VAL A 311 3.64 2.08 16.29
N LEU A 312 3.20 1.63 15.11
CA LEU A 312 2.09 2.25 14.39
C LEU A 312 0.79 2.22 15.23
N ASP A 313 0.46 1.08 15.85
CA ASP A 313 -0.73 0.92 16.67
C ASP A 313 -0.70 1.83 17.91
N ASN A 314 0.45 1.90 18.58
CA ASN A 314 0.62 2.74 19.78
C ASN A 314 0.45 4.23 19.49
N LEU A 315 0.74 4.69 18.28
CA LEU A 315 0.71 6.10 17.90
C LEU A 315 -0.46 6.47 16.98
N ALA A 316 -1.24 5.48 16.50
CA ALA A 316 -2.31 5.72 15.53
C ALA A 316 -3.39 6.72 16.04
N PRO A 317 -3.90 6.66 17.28
CA PRO A 317 -4.86 7.64 17.76
C PRO A 317 -4.33 9.07 17.74
N ALA A 318 -3.08 9.30 18.18
CA ALA A 318 -2.47 10.62 18.16
C ALA A 318 -2.23 11.12 16.73
N HIS A 319 -1.86 10.22 15.81
CA HIS A 319 -1.69 10.55 14.40
C HIS A 319 -3.03 10.88 13.73
N ALA A 320 -4.07 10.10 14.00
CA ALA A 320 -5.41 10.35 13.48
C ALA A 320 -5.99 11.68 14.00
N ASP A 321 -5.74 12.01 15.26
CA ASP A 321 -6.18 13.28 15.84
C ASP A 321 -5.52 14.49 15.17
N ARG A 322 -4.23 14.43 14.90
CA ARG A 322 -3.47 15.54 14.28
C ARG A 322 -3.64 15.63 12.77
N HIS A 323 -3.65 14.50 12.08
CA HIS A 323 -3.53 14.43 10.62
C HIS A 323 -4.75 13.82 9.93
N GLY A 324 -5.76 13.38 10.68
CA GLY A 324 -6.94 12.75 10.09
C GLY A 324 -6.69 11.38 9.46
N CYS A 325 -5.61 10.69 9.84
CA CYS A 325 -5.18 9.46 9.19
C CYS A 325 -4.86 8.34 10.17
N TRP A 326 -5.52 7.20 9.99
CA TRP A 326 -5.25 5.94 10.70
C TRP A 326 -4.19 5.13 9.95
N TRP A 327 -2.93 5.48 10.10
CA TRP A 327 -1.80 4.89 9.35
C TRP A 327 -1.52 3.41 9.62
N ASN A 328 -2.18 2.83 10.63
CA ASN A 328 -2.05 1.43 11.03
C ASN A 328 -3.10 0.50 10.40
N ARG A 329 -3.85 0.96 9.40
CA ARG A 329 -4.84 0.12 8.72
C ARG A 329 -4.17 -1.02 7.94
N ASP A 330 -4.80 -2.20 7.93
CA ASP A 330 -4.39 -3.30 7.06
C ASP A 330 -5.00 -3.11 5.67
N ILE A 331 -4.24 -2.46 4.78
CA ILE A 331 -4.69 -2.19 3.41
C ILE A 331 -4.94 -3.49 2.64
N GLY A 332 -4.12 -4.51 2.89
CA GLY A 332 -4.31 -5.82 2.26
C GLY A 332 -5.62 -6.49 2.66
N GLN A 333 -6.00 -6.39 3.93
CA GLN A 333 -7.29 -6.90 4.41
C GLN A 333 -8.45 -6.10 3.79
N ILE A 334 -8.39 -4.76 3.80
CA ILE A 334 -9.40 -3.88 3.20
C ILE A 334 -9.62 -4.24 1.73
N VAL A 335 -8.54 -4.43 0.97
CA VAL A 335 -8.63 -4.81 -0.45
C VAL A 335 -9.26 -6.19 -0.62
N ARG A 336 -8.88 -7.19 0.16
CA ARG A 336 -9.48 -8.54 0.09
C ARG A 336 -10.97 -8.52 0.43
N GLU A 337 -11.38 -7.79 1.47
CA GLU A 337 -12.78 -7.68 1.91
C GLU A 337 -13.63 -6.87 0.94
N SER A 338 -13.03 -6.03 0.10
CA SER A 338 -13.75 -5.32 -0.97
C SER A 338 -14.28 -6.26 -2.06
N GLY A 339 -13.72 -7.47 -2.20
CA GLY A 339 -14.09 -8.44 -3.22
C GLY A 339 -13.60 -8.09 -4.63
N LEU A 340 -12.77 -7.08 -4.78
CA LEU A 340 -12.16 -6.72 -6.07
C LEU A 340 -11.05 -7.71 -6.46
N GLU A 341 -10.87 -7.94 -7.76
CA GLU A 341 -9.77 -8.76 -8.29
C GLU A 341 -8.44 -8.01 -8.17
N ILE A 342 -7.43 -8.60 -7.52
CA ILE A 342 -6.10 -8.04 -7.41
C ILE A 342 -5.30 -8.42 -8.67
N VAL A 343 -4.96 -7.41 -9.49
CA VAL A 343 -4.14 -7.58 -10.71
C VAL A 343 -2.66 -7.39 -10.41
N GLU A 344 -2.33 -6.40 -9.57
CA GLU A 344 -0.96 -6.11 -9.16
C GLU A 344 -0.95 -5.67 -7.69
N GLU A 345 0.01 -6.19 -6.92
CA GLU A 345 0.33 -5.74 -5.57
C GLU A 345 1.82 -5.46 -5.49
N LYS A 346 2.18 -4.32 -4.92
CA LYS A 346 3.56 -3.96 -4.59
C LYS A 346 3.65 -3.27 -3.24
N ARG A 347 4.74 -3.50 -2.50
CA ARG A 347 4.97 -2.87 -1.20
C ARG A 347 6.39 -2.34 -1.09
N TRP A 348 6.55 -1.22 -0.37
CA TRP A 348 7.83 -0.59 -0.08
C TRP A 348 7.91 -0.15 1.39
N HIS A 349 9.04 0.37 1.82
CA HIS A 349 9.26 0.98 3.14
C HIS A 349 8.85 0.03 4.27
N PHE A 350 9.55 -1.12 4.35
CA PHE A 350 9.21 -2.19 5.31
C PHE A 350 7.77 -2.72 5.17
N GLY A 351 7.16 -2.50 4.01
CA GLY A 351 5.80 -2.92 3.72
C GLY A 351 4.71 -1.92 4.11
N THR A 352 5.06 -0.71 4.58
CA THR A 352 4.06 0.30 4.97
C THR A 352 3.48 1.08 3.80
N THR A 353 4.11 1.08 2.65
CA THR A 353 3.55 1.70 1.43
C THR A 353 3.07 0.61 0.48
N TRP A 354 1.81 0.70 0.11
CA TRP A 354 1.10 -0.29 -0.69
C TRP A 354 0.70 0.31 -2.04
N LYS A 355 0.89 -0.44 -3.11
CA LYS A 355 0.32 -0.16 -4.42
C LYS A 355 -0.55 -1.33 -4.83
N TYR A 356 -1.74 -1.02 -5.30
CA TYR A 356 -2.61 -2.00 -5.94
C TYR A 356 -3.07 -1.54 -7.30
N VAL A 357 -3.26 -2.50 -8.18
CA VAL A 357 -4.11 -2.39 -9.37
C VAL A 357 -5.20 -3.41 -9.19
N LEU A 358 -6.44 -2.94 -9.14
CA LEU A 358 -7.62 -3.76 -8.90
C LEU A 358 -8.56 -3.67 -10.09
N ARG A 359 -9.44 -4.66 -10.22
CA ARG A 359 -10.55 -4.70 -11.19
C ARG A 359 -11.84 -5.14 -10.52
N PRO A 360 -13.01 -4.80 -11.05
CA PRO A 360 -14.26 -5.44 -10.64
C PRO A 360 -14.13 -6.95 -10.76
N ALA A 361 -14.64 -7.68 -9.75
CA ALA A 361 -14.70 -9.13 -9.83
C ALA A 361 -15.56 -9.53 -11.04
N ARG A 362 -15.07 -10.42 -11.88
CA ARG A 362 -15.86 -10.95 -12.99
C ARG A 362 -17.03 -11.74 -12.39
N LYS A 363 -18.25 -11.35 -12.74
CA LYS A 363 -19.37 -12.26 -12.49
C LYS A 363 -19.05 -13.56 -13.24
N ALA A 364 -19.09 -14.69 -12.54
CA ALA A 364 -19.05 -15.99 -13.20
C ALA A 364 -20.14 -15.97 -14.28
N ALA A 365 -19.77 -16.32 -15.50
CA ALA A 365 -20.77 -16.50 -16.55
C ALA A 365 -21.70 -17.64 -16.10
N GLU A 366 -22.95 -17.29 -15.81
CA GLU A 366 -24.01 -18.27 -15.54
C GLU A 366 -24.28 -19.08 -16.81
#